data_83ff2415c20c34323197e680c9b4e066
#
_entry.id   83ff2415c20c34323197e680c9b4e066
#
_cell.length_a   1.000
_cell.length_b   1.000
_cell.length_c   1.000
_cell.angle_alpha   90.00
_cell.angle_beta   90.00
_cell.angle_gamma   90.00
#
_symmetry.space_group_name_H-M   'P 1'
#
loop_
_entity.id
_entity.type
_entity.pdbx_description
1 polymer ?
#
loop_
_entity_poly.entity_id
_entity_poly.type
_entity_poly.pdbx_seq_one_letter_code
_entity_poly.pdbx_strand_id
1 'polypeptide(L)'
;VKKFVLVALCFVMLFSFLSAKTVEIWSWRTQDEQVWKNVEKNLKAMGKDITINFRAFIPTEYDAKLFLALQGGTGPDVAYIRRLPGGRTQALVEANLIKPLGKTVDYKDFSLGVKNNVTMNGEQWGVPFAIQVCGIFYNMDIFKENGLTEPKTWGEMLEICKILKSKGIDPFFMTAKEAWTLTMQHAMCGVSILGPAWIKRLSEGKVDFLDQDWIYLQTLLNDLKVYYQDGFMGNDTNDMNSAFAFGQAAMVFYGVWGYQTWKELNPDINVGYFMVPPDWEGSSPYAYIYMDGAFALTSISKNPTDALEVLKYTATPEFGTLFTNITANIPAVDGATMPDVPLLIEVTEAGAKNASPYVYWVGSQFTVQKPSLYDDVLSPGMQAMYMGQITPTELAQKAQDALSQWFVPLMKKLGKIK
;
A
#
# COMPACT_ATOMS: atom_id res chain seq x y z
N VAL A 1 74.58 -46.68 7.67
CA VAL A 1 73.13 -46.67 7.28
C VAL A 1 72.49 -45.36 7.76
N LYS A 2 72.39 -44.41 6.85
CA LYS A 2 71.74 -43.08 7.14
C LYS A 2 70.23 -43.22 6.94
N LYS A 3 69.47 -42.95 8.00
CA LYS A 3 68.00 -42.78 7.91
C LYS A 3 67.67 -41.37 7.47
N PHE A 4 67.09 -41.25 6.28
CA PHE A 4 66.44 -39.95 5.86
C PHE A 4 65.04 -39.93 6.49
N VAL A 5 64.78 -38.89 7.30
CA VAL A 5 63.48 -38.56 7.77
C VAL A 5 62.92 -37.50 6.84
N LEU A 6 61.87 -37.87 6.07
CA LEU A 6 61.16 -36.99 5.17
C LEU A 6 60.05 -36.30 6.01
N VAL A 7 60.22 -35.01 6.30
CA VAL A 7 59.16 -34.19 6.92
C VAL A 7 58.27 -33.66 5.80
N ALA A 8 57.11 -34.26 5.65
CA ALA A 8 56.09 -33.78 4.75
C ALA A 8 55.35 -32.60 5.44
N LEU A 9 55.64 -31.38 4.99
CA LEU A 9 54.89 -30.19 5.38
C LEU A 9 53.54 -30.19 4.64
N CYS A 10 52.47 -30.63 5.30
CA CYS A 10 51.13 -30.45 4.82
C CYS A 10 50.74 -28.97 4.98
N PHE A 11 50.86 -28.22 3.89
CA PHE A 11 50.27 -26.87 3.78
C PHE A 11 48.76 -27.05 3.59
N VAL A 12 48.03 -27.06 4.68
CA VAL A 12 46.58 -26.95 4.63
C VAL A 12 46.23 -25.53 4.22
N MET A 13 46.07 -25.29 2.92
CA MET A 13 45.38 -24.08 2.44
C MET A 13 43.94 -24.16 2.92
N LEU A 14 43.65 -23.44 4.00
CA LEU A 14 42.31 -23.08 4.35
C LEU A 14 41.79 -22.12 3.25
N PHE A 15 41.25 -22.69 2.18
CA PHE A 15 40.29 -21.96 1.35
C PHE A 15 39.08 -21.72 2.22
N SER A 16 39.09 -20.56 2.90
CA SER A 16 37.85 -19.98 3.36
C SER A 16 37.01 -19.78 2.10
N PHE A 17 36.10 -20.71 1.80
CA PHE A 17 35.00 -20.43 0.90
C PHE A 17 34.25 -19.25 1.55
N LEU A 18 34.54 -18.02 1.12
CA LEU A 18 33.65 -16.92 1.29
C LEU A 18 32.40 -17.33 0.49
N SER A 19 31.50 -18.03 1.16
CA SER A 19 30.16 -18.22 0.63
C SER A 19 29.64 -16.80 0.40
N ALA A 20 29.33 -16.46 -0.85
CA ALA A 20 28.68 -15.19 -1.15
C ALA A 20 27.49 -15.05 -0.19
N LYS A 21 27.53 -13.99 0.61
CA LYS A 21 26.54 -13.78 1.66
C LYS A 21 25.25 -13.34 1.00
N THR A 22 24.34 -14.28 0.80
CA THR A 22 23.08 -14.05 0.14
C THR A 22 22.04 -13.59 1.16
N VAL A 23 21.51 -12.40 0.97
CA VAL A 23 20.37 -11.87 1.72
C VAL A 23 19.09 -12.21 0.97
N GLU A 24 18.25 -13.03 1.59
CA GLU A 24 16.93 -13.42 1.06
C GLU A 24 15.91 -12.33 1.40
N ILE A 25 15.21 -11.79 0.39
CA ILE A 25 14.20 -10.73 0.54
C ILE A 25 12.85 -11.19 -0.01
N TRP A 26 11.80 -11.12 0.81
CA TRP A 26 10.44 -11.45 0.38
C TRP A 26 9.53 -10.23 0.33
N SER A 27 8.71 -10.15 -0.73
CA SER A 27 7.83 -9.03 -1.02
C SER A 27 6.47 -9.48 -1.55
N TRP A 28 5.48 -8.58 -1.48
CA TRP A 28 4.24 -8.65 -2.26
C TRP A 28 4.31 -7.81 -3.55
N ARG A 29 5.42 -7.10 -3.80
CA ARG A 29 5.59 -6.17 -4.92
C ARG A 29 6.47 -6.81 -5.98
N THR A 30 5.84 -7.35 -7.04
CA THR A 30 6.55 -8.03 -8.12
C THR A 30 7.42 -7.08 -8.94
N GLN A 31 7.02 -5.81 -9.04
CA GLN A 31 7.72 -4.76 -9.79
C GLN A 31 9.04 -4.31 -9.15
N ASP A 32 9.36 -4.69 -7.93
CA ASP A 32 10.56 -4.22 -7.22
C ASP A 32 11.83 -5.05 -7.55
N GLU A 33 11.76 -6.05 -8.41
CA GLU A 33 12.93 -6.91 -8.73
C GLU A 33 14.13 -6.08 -9.23
N GLN A 34 13.88 -5.10 -10.12
CA GLN A 34 14.93 -4.24 -10.64
C GLN A 34 15.54 -3.31 -9.58
N VAL A 35 14.76 -2.91 -8.58
CA VAL A 35 15.28 -2.14 -7.42
C VAL A 35 16.37 -2.95 -6.72
N TRP A 36 16.08 -4.20 -6.38
CA TRP A 36 17.02 -5.04 -5.64
C TRP A 36 18.27 -5.42 -6.43
N LYS A 37 18.17 -5.60 -7.75
CA LYS A 37 19.34 -5.75 -8.62
C LYS A 37 20.27 -4.53 -8.57
N ASN A 38 19.70 -3.32 -8.53
CA ASN A 38 20.49 -2.09 -8.41
C ASN A 38 21.01 -1.87 -6.99
N VAL A 39 20.27 -2.22 -5.94
CA VAL A 39 20.76 -2.20 -4.56
C VAL A 39 21.98 -3.12 -4.40
N GLU A 40 21.93 -4.34 -4.91
CA GLU A 40 23.07 -5.26 -4.93
C GLU A 40 24.29 -4.64 -5.61
N LYS A 41 24.09 -4.08 -6.81
CA LYS A 41 25.16 -3.40 -7.57
C LYS A 41 25.79 -2.27 -6.77
N ASN A 42 24.97 -1.40 -6.14
CA ASN A 42 25.44 -0.26 -5.36
C ASN A 42 26.18 -0.69 -4.10
N LEU A 43 25.69 -1.69 -3.37
CA LEU A 43 26.36 -2.25 -2.21
C LEU A 43 27.74 -2.84 -2.59
N LYS A 44 27.84 -3.57 -3.70
CA LYS A 44 29.13 -4.08 -4.22
C LYS A 44 30.09 -2.96 -4.59
N ALA A 45 29.61 -1.88 -5.21
CA ALA A 45 30.42 -0.69 -5.49
C ALA A 45 30.92 0.01 -4.22
N MET A 46 30.21 -0.09 -3.11
CA MET A 46 30.61 0.37 -1.78
C MET A 46 31.55 -0.60 -1.05
N GLY A 47 32.01 -1.66 -1.72
CA GLY A 47 32.92 -2.67 -1.14
C GLY A 47 32.22 -3.71 -0.26
N LYS A 48 30.89 -3.81 -0.31
CA LYS A 48 30.11 -4.81 0.42
C LYS A 48 29.75 -5.95 -0.52
N ASP A 49 30.38 -7.12 -0.33
CA ASP A 49 30.13 -8.31 -1.15
C ASP A 49 28.85 -9.03 -0.67
N ILE A 50 27.72 -8.40 -0.98
CA ILE A 50 26.38 -8.91 -0.64
C ILE A 50 25.65 -9.27 -1.94
N THR A 51 25.13 -10.47 -2.00
CA THR A 51 24.21 -10.93 -3.06
C THR A 51 22.78 -10.87 -2.54
N ILE A 52 21.84 -10.43 -3.36
CA ILE A 52 20.43 -10.34 -2.99
C ILE A 52 19.61 -11.36 -3.79
N ASN A 53 18.87 -12.20 -3.08
CA ASN A 53 17.86 -13.08 -3.66
C ASN A 53 16.47 -12.52 -3.37
N PHE A 54 15.88 -11.87 -4.37
CA PHE A 54 14.54 -11.26 -4.24
C PHE A 54 13.46 -12.24 -4.70
N ARG A 55 12.41 -12.37 -3.88
CA ARG A 55 11.25 -13.21 -4.18
C ARG A 55 9.95 -12.47 -3.89
N ALA A 56 9.12 -12.35 -4.92
CA ALA A 56 7.79 -11.78 -4.79
C ALA A 56 6.69 -12.86 -4.78
N PHE A 57 5.60 -12.55 -4.11
CA PHE A 57 4.41 -13.40 -3.96
C PHE A 57 3.16 -12.62 -4.35
N ILE A 58 2.09 -13.32 -4.63
CA ILE A 58 0.77 -12.73 -4.85
C ILE A 58 0.38 -11.91 -3.60
N PRO A 59 -0.01 -10.64 -3.74
CA PRO A 59 -0.26 -9.74 -2.60
C PRO A 59 -1.28 -10.26 -1.59
N THR A 60 -2.31 -10.99 -2.04
CA THR A 60 -3.37 -11.55 -1.20
C THR A 60 -2.92 -12.76 -0.37
N GLU A 61 -1.81 -13.40 -0.75
CA GLU A 61 -1.29 -14.60 -0.08
C GLU A 61 -0.04 -14.29 0.77
N TYR A 62 0.63 -13.18 0.49
CA TYR A 62 1.94 -12.86 1.03
C TYR A 62 1.99 -12.85 2.56
N ASP A 63 1.08 -12.10 3.19
CA ASP A 63 1.13 -11.88 4.64
C ASP A 63 0.97 -13.21 5.42
N ALA A 64 0.07 -14.09 4.96
CA ALA A 64 -0.12 -15.41 5.56
C ALA A 64 1.09 -16.34 5.33
N LYS A 65 1.63 -16.35 4.10
CA LYS A 65 2.84 -17.14 3.77
C LYS A 65 4.05 -16.68 4.58
N LEU A 66 4.24 -15.36 4.70
CA LEU A 66 5.33 -14.81 5.50
C LEU A 66 5.23 -15.25 6.96
N PHE A 67 4.05 -15.07 7.57
CA PHE A 67 3.83 -15.42 8.98
C PHE A 67 4.13 -16.90 9.24
N LEU A 68 3.59 -17.81 8.44
CA LEU A 68 3.82 -19.25 8.57
C LEU A 68 5.28 -19.63 8.34
N ALA A 69 5.94 -19.05 7.34
CA ALA A 69 7.36 -19.34 7.06
C ALA A 69 8.26 -18.87 8.21
N LEU A 70 8.02 -17.70 8.77
CA LEU A 70 8.77 -17.17 9.91
C LEU A 70 8.57 -18.05 11.16
N GLN A 71 7.34 -18.49 11.44
CA GLN A 71 7.08 -19.44 12.54
C GLN A 71 7.78 -20.78 12.32
N GLY A 72 7.85 -21.24 11.07
CA GLY A 72 8.52 -22.50 10.70
C GLY A 72 10.05 -22.40 10.57
N GLY A 73 10.65 -21.20 10.79
CA GLY A 73 12.09 -21.01 10.67
C GLY A 73 12.64 -21.05 9.23
N THR A 74 11.78 -20.86 8.21
CA THR A 74 12.11 -20.99 6.78
C THR A 74 11.91 -19.70 5.97
N GLY A 75 11.67 -18.59 6.62
CA GLY A 75 11.43 -17.29 6.00
C GLY A 75 12.70 -16.56 5.53
N PRO A 76 12.55 -15.35 4.99
CA PRO A 76 13.64 -14.52 4.48
C PRO A 76 14.48 -13.88 5.59
N ASP A 77 15.62 -13.27 5.21
CA ASP A 77 16.40 -12.36 6.07
C ASP A 77 15.72 -11.02 6.24
N VAL A 78 15.20 -10.46 5.13
CA VAL A 78 14.45 -9.20 5.09
C VAL A 78 13.05 -9.47 4.54
N ALA A 79 12.04 -8.98 5.24
CA ALA A 79 10.65 -9.08 4.82
C ALA A 79 10.04 -7.70 4.58
N TYR A 80 9.21 -7.58 3.56
CA TYR A 80 8.29 -6.45 3.45
C TYR A 80 7.20 -6.60 4.51
N ILE A 81 6.94 -5.55 5.25
CA ILE A 81 5.87 -5.50 6.26
C ILE A 81 4.91 -4.35 5.98
N ARG A 82 3.68 -4.52 6.43
CA ARG A 82 2.65 -3.48 6.37
C ARG A 82 2.90 -2.44 7.46
N ARG A 83 2.09 -1.40 7.49
CA ARG A 83 2.16 -0.33 8.50
C ARG A 83 1.84 -0.83 9.91
N LEU A 84 2.31 -0.06 10.89
CA LEU A 84 1.92 -0.11 12.30
C LEU A 84 1.16 1.19 12.69
N PRO A 85 0.22 1.12 13.63
CA PRO A 85 -0.39 -0.11 14.12
C PRO A 85 -1.24 -0.80 13.05
N GLY A 86 -1.34 -2.12 13.10
CA GLY A 86 -2.16 -2.88 12.17
C GLY A 86 -1.97 -4.37 12.34
N GLY A 87 -3.06 -5.12 12.33
CA GLY A 87 -3.10 -6.52 12.77
C GLY A 87 -2.05 -7.44 12.16
N ARG A 88 -1.71 -7.25 10.87
CA ARG A 88 -0.75 -8.12 10.17
C ARG A 88 0.68 -7.96 10.67
N THR A 89 1.19 -6.74 10.72
CA THR A 89 2.56 -6.47 11.21
C THR A 89 2.63 -6.54 12.75
N GLN A 90 1.59 -6.11 13.44
CA GLN A 90 1.50 -6.23 14.90
C GLN A 90 1.62 -7.70 15.32
N ALA A 91 0.98 -8.63 14.61
CA ALA A 91 1.11 -10.07 14.89
C ALA A 91 2.56 -10.57 14.76
N LEU A 92 3.32 -10.04 13.79
CA LEU A 92 4.75 -10.37 13.63
C LEU A 92 5.58 -9.86 14.81
N VAL A 93 5.30 -8.64 15.30
CA VAL A 93 5.97 -8.06 16.48
C VAL A 93 5.65 -8.84 17.73
N GLU A 94 4.37 -9.10 18.00
CA GLU A 94 3.90 -9.82 19.20
C GLU A 94 4.39 -11.27 19.26
N ALA A 95 4.52 -11.92 18.08
CA ALA A 95 5.09 -13.25 17.97
C ALA A 95 6.64 -13.28 17.96
N ASN A 96 7.31 -12.13 18.09
CA ASN A 96 8.77 -11.98 18.02
C ASN A 96 9.39 -12.52 16.72
N LEU A 97 8.68 -12.39 15.60
CA LEU A 97 9.12 -12.87 14.28
C LEU A 97 9.95 -11.85 13.49
N ILE A 98 9.97 -10.59 13.92
CA ILE A 98 10.83 -9.52 13.39
C ILE A 98 11.58 -8.83 14.53
N LYS A 99 12.63 -8.09 14.19
CA LYS A 99 13.51 -7.42 15.18
C LYS A 99 13.37 -5.90 15.11
N PRO A 100 13.45 -5.18 16.25
CA PRO A 100 13.50 -3.73 16.26
C PRO A 100 14.79 -3.21 15.61
N LEU A 101 14.71 -2.09 14.90
CA LEU A 101 15.79 -1.47 14.13
C LEU A 101 16.25 -0.10 14.66
N GLY A 102 15.50 0.51 15.58
CA GLY A 102 15.70 1.89 15.99
C GLY A 102 17.10 2.27 16.53
N LYS A 103 17.88 1.27 16.96
CA LYS A 103 19.27 1.48 17.42
C LYS A 103 20.34 1.20 16.36
N THR A 104 19.95 0.64 15.21
CA THR A 104 20.87 0.16 14.18
C THR A 104 20.72 0.85 12.85
N VAL A 105 19.55 1.45 12.60
CA VAL A 105 19.24 2.21 11.38
C VAL A 105 19.02 3.68 11.78
N ASP A 106 19.55 4.60 10.98
CA ASP A 106 19.34 6.04 11.15
C ASP A 106 18.03 6.47 10.49
N TYR A 107 17.11 7.03 11.28
CA TYR A 107 15.81 7.52 10.81
C TYR A 107 15.73 9.06 10.71
N LYS A 108 16.88 9.77 10.68
CA LYS A 108 16.90 11.24 10.65
C LYS A 108 16.18 11.81 9.42
N ASP A 109 16.30 11.14 8.28
CA ASP A 109 15.75 11.57 6.99
C ASP A 109 14.31 11.04 6.75
N PHE A 110 13.57 10.71 7.82
CA PHE A 110 12.17 10.36 7.75
C PHE A 110 11.30 11.31 8.58
N SER A 111 10.21 11.78 8.02
CA SER A 111 9.26 12.61 8.74
C SER A 111 8.66 11.86 9.95
N LEU A 112 8.16 12.61 10.94
CA LEU A 112 7.53 12.01 12.13
C LEU A 112 6.32 11.15 11.75
N GLY A 113 5.52 11.60 10.79
CA GLY A 113 4.36 10.85 10.32
C GLY A 113 4.73 9.49 9.73
N VAL A 114 5.80 9.43 8.94
CA VAL A 114 6.32 8.19 8.36
C VAL A 114 6.88 7.27 9.45
N LYS A 115 7.69 7.81 10.37
CA LYS A 115 8.24 7.04 11.50
C LYS A 115 7.16 6.40 12.38
N ASN A 116 6.08 7.12 12.63
CA ASN A 116 4.97 6.60 13.45
C ASN A 116 4.33 5.35 12.83
N ASN A 117 4.36 5.21 11.50
CA ASN A 117 3.82 4.04 10.80
C ASN A 117 4.70 2.78 10.86
N VAL A 118 5.87 2.85 11.48
CA VAL A 118 6.75 1.69 11.76
C VAL A 118 7.09 1.55 13.25
N THR A 119 6.46 2.38 14.09
CA THR A 119 6.74 2.43 15.54
C THR A 119 5.68 1.70 16.33
N MET A 120 6.09 0.81 17.20
CA MET A 120 5.26 0.14 18.19
C MET A 120 6.08 -0.06 19.47
N ASN A 121 5.47 0.21 20.63
CA ASN A 121 6.11 0.12 21.96
C ASN A 121 7.41 0.96 22.08
N GLY A 122 7.47 2.09 21.37
CA GLY A 122 8.63 2.99 21.37
C GLY A 122 9.81 2.57 20.49
N GLU A 123 9.69 1.44 19.76
CA GLU A 123 10.72 0.91 18.88
C GLU A 123 10.28 0.97 17.41
N GLN A 124 11.22 1.22 16.48
CA GLN A 124 11.01 1.12 15.03
C GLN A 124 11.24 -0.32 14.57
N TRP A 125 10.29 -0.87 13.81
CA TRP A 125 10.27 -2.27 13.38
C TRP A 125 10.55 -2.49 11.89
N GLY A 126 10.79 -1.41 11.15
CA GLY A 126 11.10 -1.50 9.73
C GLY A 126 11.57 -0.16 9.16
N VAL A 127 12.20 -0.20 7.99
CA VAL A 127 12.62 0.97 7.20
C VAL A 127 11.53 1.28 6.18
N PRO A 128 10.83 2.42 6.27
CA PRO A 128 9.79 2.82 5.32
C PRO A 128 10.34 2.94 3.90
N PHE A 129 9.56 2.54 2.86
CA PHE A 129 10.05 2.63 1.48
C PHE A 129 9.26 3.58 0.58
N ALA A 130 7.93 3.66 0.69
CA ALA A 130 7.12 4.47 -0.20
C ALA A 130 5.92 5.12 0.48
N ILE A 131 5.55 6.29 -0.04
CA ILE A 131 4.27 6.94 0.21
C ILE A 131 3.38 6.70 -1.01
N GLN A 132 2.17 6.28 -0.78
CA GLN A 132 1.17 6.10 -1.83
C GLN A 132 0.16 7.24 -1.77
N VAL A 133 -0.09 7.84 -2.92
CA VAL A 133 -1.19 8.77 -3.14
C VAL A 133 -2.18 8.08 -4.06
N CYS A 134 -3.42 8.02 -3.62
CA CYS A 134 -4.50 7.34 -4.31
C CYS A 134 -5.59 8.33 -4.70
N GLY A 135 -6.24 8.04 -5.81
CA GLY A 135 -7.32 8.84 -6.36
C GLY A 135 -7.87 8.19 -7.63
N ILE A 136 -8.37 9.00 -8.52
CA ILE A 136 -8.85 8.57 -9.82
C ILE A 136 -7.77 8.91 -10.87
N PHE A 137 -7.24 7.88 -11.51
CA PHE A 137 -6.40 8.01 -12.69
C PHE A 137 -7.27 7.89 -13.92
N TYR A 138 -7.03 8.73 -14.93
CA TYR A 138 -7.85 8.75 -16.14
C TYR A 138 -7.01 8.81 -17.40
N ASN A 139 -7.55 8.29 -18.50
CA ASN A 139 -6.97 8.37 -19.82
C ASN A 139 -7.27 9.74 -20.43
N MET A 140 -6.24 10.58 -20.53
CA MET A 140 -6.36 11.97 -21.04
C MET A 140 -6.81 12.02 -22.49
N ASP A 141 -6.47 11.02 -23.31
CA ASP A 141 -6.86 10.99 -24.71
C ASP A 141 -8.37 10.72 -24.83
N ILE A 142 -8.92 9.77 -24.06
CA ILE A 142 -10.36 9.52 -23.99
C ILE A 142 -11.10 10.79 -23.54
N PHE A 143 -10.61 11.46 -22.50
CA PHE A 143 -11.23 12.71 -22.02
C PHE A 143 -11.21 13.79 -23.12
N LYS A 144 -10.07 14.02 -23.75
CA LYS A 144 -9.90 14.99 -24.81
C LYS A 144 -10.81 14.72 -26.03
N GLU A 145 -10.87 13.47 -26.49
CA GLU A 145 -11.69 13.04 -27.63
C GLU A 145 -13.20 13.23 -27.37
N ASN A 146 -13.58 13.17 -26.09
CA ASN A 146 -14.97 13.34 -25.67
C ASN A 146 -15.32 14.74 -25.14
N GLY A 147 -14.36 15.69 -25.19
CA GLY A 147 -14.55 17.06 -24.71
C GLY A 147 -14.78 17.16 -23.19
N LEU A 148 -14.22 16.20 -22.43
CA LEU A 148 -14.35 16.11 -20.98
C LEU A 148 -13.20 16.84 -20.28
N THR A 149 -13.48 17.33 -19.09
CA THR A 149 -12.49 17.93 -18.16
C THR A 149 -12.63 17.29 -16.81
N GLU A 150 -11.62 17.45 -15.96
CA GLU A 150 -11.66 16.93 -14.60
C GLU A 150 -12.87 17.45 -13.80
N PRO A 151 -13.63 16.58 -13.14
CA PRO A 151 -14.82 16.96 -12.38
C PRO A 151 -14.42 17.63 -11.06
N LYS A 152 -15.17 18.63 -10.66
CA LYS A 152 -15.01 19.35 -9.39
C LYS A 152 -15.95 18.83 -8.30
N THR A 153 -17.04 18.17 -8.70
CA THR A 153 -18.04 17.60 -7.80
C THR A 153 -18.34 16.15 -8.19
N TRP A 154 -18.85 15.38 -7.24
CA TRP A 154 -19.34 14.01 -7.48
C TRP A 154 -20.40 13.97 -8.58
N GLY A 155 -21.31 14.96 -8.59
CA GLY A 155 -22.32 15.08 -9.64
C GLY A 155 -21.74 15.26 -11.03
N GLU A 156 -20.71 16.10 -11.20
CA GLU A 156 -19.99 16.26 -12.47
C GLU A 156 -19.30 14.96 -12.90
N MET A 157 -18.71 14.21 -11.96
CA MET A 157 -18.12 12.90 -12.25
C MET A 157 -19.18 11.92 -12.77
N LEU A 158 -20.38 11.91 -12.18
CA LEU A 158 -21.49 11.06 -12.68
C LEU A 158 -21.96 11.48 -14.08
N GLU A 159 -21.96 12.77 -14.41
CA GLU A 159 -22.27 13.24 -15.77
C GLU A 159 -21.21 12.77 -16.79
N ILE A 160 -19.92 12.80 -16.42
CA ILE A 160 -18.84 12.21 -17.25
C ILE A 160 -19.12 10.73 -17.47
N CYS A 161 -19.46 9.99 -16.41
CA CYS A 161 -19.79 8.56 -16.52
C CYS A 161 -20.97 8.30 -17.47
N LYS A 162 -22.03 9.12 -17.42
CA LYS A 162 -23.19 9.02 -18.32
C LYS A 162 -22.79 9.26 -19.78
N ILE A 163 -21.97 10.30 -20.03
CA ILE A 163 -21.49 10.62 -21.38
C ILE A 163 -20.67 9.46 -21.95
N LEU A 164 -19.69 8.96 -21.21
CA LEU A 164 -18.84 7.85 -21.63
C LEU A 164 -19.66 6.58 -21.91
N LYS A 165 -20.54 6.21 -20.99
CA LYS A 165 -21.40 5.02 -21.14
C LYS A 165 -22.33 5.13 -22.35
N SER A 166 -22.88 6.33 -22.63
CA SER A 166 -23.72 6.55 -23.82
C SER A 166 -22.98 6.34 -25.14
N LYS A 167 -21.64 6.40 -25.12
CA LYS A 167 -20.76 6.18 -26.27
C LYS A 167 -20.15 4.76 -26.30
N GLY A 168 -20.57 3.89 -25.38
CA GLY A 168 -20.08 2.51 -25.27
C GLY A 168 -18.66 2.40 -24.69
N ILE A 169 -18.21 3.43 -23.96
CA ILE A 169 -16.93 3.45 -23.25
C ILE A 169 -17.21 3.13 -21.78
N ASP A 170 -16.50 2.15 -21.22
CA ASP A 170 -16.58 1.87 -19.78
C ASP A 170 -16.03 3.04 -18.97
N PRO A 171 -16.85 3.72 -18.15
CA PRO A 171 -16.38 4.86 -17.37
C PRO A 171 -15.28 4.47 -16.38
N PHE A 172 -15.46 3.37 -15.66
CA PHE A 172 -14.52 2.84 -14.70
C PHE A 172 -14.23 1.37 -14.94
N PHE A 173 -12.98 0.95 -14.76
CA PHE A 173 -12.64 -0.46 -14.60
C PHE A 173 -12.45 -0.78 -13.11
N MET A 174 -13.28 -1.68 -12.57
CA MET A 174 -13.25 -2.10 -11.18
C MET A 174 -12.81 -3.55 -11.07
N THR A 175 -12.10 -3.88 -9.99
CA THR A 175 -11.51 -5.21 -9.74
C THR A 175 -12.03 -5.78 -8.42
N ALA A 176 -13.27 -6.28 -8.40
CA ALA A 176 -13.90 -6.73 -7.17
C ALA A 176 -13.55 -8.16 -6.75
N LYS A 177 -12.83 -8.94 -7.58
CA LYS A 177 -12.25 -10.23 -7.21
C LYS A 177 -11.25 -10.08 -6.05
N GLU A 178 -10.49 -8.97 -6.04
CA GLU A 178 -9.55 -8.64 -4.99
C GLU A 178 -10.16 -7.58 -4.07
N ALA A 179 -10.76 -8.00 -2.96
CA ALA A 179 -11.53 -7.13 -2.06
C ALA A 179 -10.79 -5.88 -1.55
N TRP A 180 -9.44 -5.88 -1.55
CA TRP A 180 -8.65 -4.72 -1.15
C TRP A 180 -8.85 -3.51 -2.06
N THR A 181 -9.15 -3.71 -3.34
CA THR A 181 -9.42 -2.61 -4.28
C THR A 181 -10.71 -1.90 -3.95
N LEU A 182 -11.73 -2.64 -3.53
CA LEU A 182 -13.00 -2.08 -3.09
C LEU A 182 -12.85 -1.26 -1.81
N THR A 183 -12.11 -1.79 -0.84
CA THR A 183 -11.85 -1.07 0.41
C THR A 183 -10.97 0.16 0.19
N MET A 184 -10.07 0.12 -0.78
CA MET A 184 -9.28 1.28 -1.17
C MET A 184 -10.16 2.34 -1.85
N GLN A 185 -11.05 1.95 -2.76
CA GLN A 185 -12.06 2.86 -3.32
C GLN A 185 -12.90 3.50 -2.22
N HIS A 186 -13.39 2.70 -1.26
CA HIS A 186 -14.14 3.20 -0.11
C HIS A 186 -13.33 4.24 0.67
N ALA A 187 -12.02 4.00 0.87
CA ALA A 187 -11.14 4.95 1.55
C ALA A 187 -10.99 6.26 0.77
N MET A 188 -10.74 6.18 -0.53
CA MET A 188 -10.62 7.36 -1.40
C MET A 188 -11.90 8.20 -1.44
N CYS A 189 -13.05 7.55 -1.57
CA CYS A 189 -14.34 8.24 -1.53
C CYS A 189 -14.64 8.81 -0.15
N GLY A 190 -14.38 8.04 0.89
CA GLY A 190 -14.65 8.45 2.27
C GLY A 190 -13.86 9.67 2.73
N VAL A 191 -12.57 9.83 2.34
CA VAL A 191 -11.80 11.02 2.74
C VAL A 191 -12.33 12.30 2.11
N SER A 192 -12.93 12.23 0.91
CA SER A 192 -13.52 13.37 0.22
C SER A 192 -15.01 13.60 0.55
N ILE A 193 -15.81 12.54 0.65
CA ILE A 193 -17.26 12.61 0.89
C ILE A 193 -17.56 12.87 2.36
N LEU A 194 -17.02 12.07 3.27
CA LEU A 194 -17.21 12.26 4.71
C LEU A 194 -16.30 13.35 5.28
N GLY A 195 -15.09 13.44 4.75
CA GLY A 195 -14.06 14.37 5.19
C GLY A 195 -13.46 14.03 6.56
N PRO A 196 -12.36 14.72 6.92
CA PRO A 196 -11.65 14.50 8.18
C PRO A 196 -12.49 14.79 9.43
N ALA A 197 -13.43 15.72 9.34
CA ALA A 197 -14.28 16.12 10.46
C ALA A 197 -15.18 14.97 10.93
N TRP A 198 -15.73 14.17 10.00
CA TRP A 198 -16.56 13.02 10.35
C TRP A 198 -15.72 11.93 11.06
N ILE A 199 -14.53 11.61 10.53
CA ILE A 199 -13.63 10.64 11.14
C ILE A 199 -13.22 11.04 12.55
N LYS A 200 -12.96 12.33 12.75
CA LYS A 200 -12.68 12.87 14.08
C LYS A 200 -13.86 12.64 15.02
N ARG A 201 -15.09 12.96 14.59
CA ARG A 201 -16.31 12.72 15.38
C ARG A 201 -16.49 11.24 15.74
N LEU A 202 -16.21 10.32 14.80
CA LEU A 202 -16.23 8.87 15.05
C LEU A 202 -15.19 8.47 16.09
N SER A 203 -13.96 8.96 15.97
CA SER A 203 -12.88 8.70 16.92
C SER A 203 -13.17 9.23 18.32
N GLU A 204 -14.00 10.26 18.44
CA GLU A 204 -14.46 10.85 19.71
C GLU A 204 -15.76 10.22 20.23
N GLY A 205 -16.35 9.25 19.52
CA GLY A 205 -17.63 8.63 19.87
C GLY A 205 -18.84 9.54 19.71
N LYS A 206 -18.73 10.64 18.91
CA LYS A 206 -19.82 11.59 18.67
C LYS A 206 -20.79 11.14 17.58
N VAL A 207 -20.32 10.33 16.64
CA VAL A 207 -21.09 9.64 15.61
C VAL A 207 -20.81 8.15 15.68
N ASP A 208 -21.51 7.36 14.88
CA ASP A 208 -21.31 5.91 14.77
C ASP A 208 -21.54 5.46 13.32
N PHE A 209 -21.45 4.16 13.06
CA PHE A 209 -21.58 3.63 11.70
C PHE A 209 -23.03 3.62 11.18
N LEU A 210 -24.01 3.94 11.99
CA LEU A 210 -25.42 4.15 11.58
C LEU A 210 -25.74 5.63 11.31
N ASP A 211 -24.73 6.51 11.40
CA ASP A 211 -24.84 7.91 11.00
C ASP A 211 -25.20 8.01 9.52
N GLN A 212 -26.07 8.98 9.19
CA GLN A 212 -26.60 9.13 7.82
C GLN A 212 -25.49 9.39 6.79
N ASP A 213 -24.45 10.14 7.16
CA ASP A 213 -23.31 10.42 6.27
C ASP A 213 -22.58 9.13 5.90
N TRP A 214 -22.39 8.20 6.87
CA TRP A 214 -21.77 6.91 6.60
C TRP A 214 -22.61 6.02 5.70
N ILE A 215 -23.91 5.93 5.96
CA ILE A 215 -24.86 5.16 5.11
C ILE A 215 -24.92 5.76 3.70
N TYR A 216 -24.88 7.07 3.60
CA TYR A 216 -24.87 7.81 2.32
C TYR A 216 -23.63 7.43 1.49
N LEU A 217 -22.44 7.41 2.08
CA LEU A 217 -21.23 6.94 1.39
C LEU A 217 -21.41 5.53 0.81
N GLN A 218 -21.97 4.58 1.59
CA GLN A 218 -22.23 3.23 1.09
C GLN A 218 -23.19 3.23 -0.09
N THR A 219 -24.22 4.10 -0.03
CA THR A 219 -25.21 4.25 -1.10
C THR A 219 -24.57 4.78 -2.37
N LEU A 220 -23.75 5.85 -2.27
CA LEU A 220 -23.03 6.41 -3.42
C LEU A 220 -22.14 5.36 -4.10
N LEU A 221 -21.42 4.57 -3.30
CA LEU A 221 -20.55 3.50 -3.82
C LEU A 221 -21.38 2.39 -4.51
N ASN A 222 -22.47 1.98 -3.90
CA ASN A 222 -23.36 0.98 -4.50
C ASN A 222 -23.98 1.46 -5.82
N ASP A 223 -24.36 2.72 -5.90
CA ASP A 223 -24.97 3.31 -7.09
C ASP A 223 -23.94 3.52 -8.22
N LEU A 224 -22.69 3.74 -7.88
CA LEU A 224 -21.60 3.90 -8.86
C LEU A 224 -21.36 2.63 -9.69
N LYS A 225 -21.75 1.44 -9.19
CA LYS A 225 -21.50 0.16 -9.87
C LYS A 225 -22.10 0.07 -11.29
N VAL A 226 -23.13 0.86 -11.59
CA VAL A 226 -23.74 0.89 -12.94
C VAL A 226 -22.77 1.44 -14.01
N TYR A 227 -21.68 2.08 -13.60
CA TYR A 227 -20.65 2.63 -14.45
C TYR A 227 -19.37 1.79 -14.49
N TYR A 228 -19.36 0.61 -13.89
CA TYR A 228 -18.28 -0.37 -14.02
C TYR A 228 -18.49 -1.22 -15.26
N GLN A 229 -17.40 -1.79 -15.76
CA GLN A 229 -17.44 -2.78 -16.85
C GLN A 229 -18.24 -4.03 -16.44
N ASP A 230 -18.77 -4.74 -17.42
CA ASP A 230 -19.43 -6.00 -17.18
C ASP A 230 -18.48 -7.02 -16.57
N GLY A 231 -18.98 -7.82 -15.62
CA GLY A 231 -18.18 -8.88 -14.98
C GLY A 231 -17.14 -8.39 -13.97
N PHE A 232 -17.19 -7.15 -13.52
CA PHE A 232 -16.20 -6.55 -12.59
C PHE A 232 -15.94 -7.37 -11.32
N MET A 233 -16.90 -8.18 -10.88
CA MET A 233 -16.74 -9.08 -9.72
C MET A 233 -15.70 -10.19 -9.95
N GLY A 234 -15.42 -10.54 -11.20
CA GLY A 234 -14.44 -11.57 -11.58
C GLY A 234 -13.07 -11.02 -11.99
N ASN A 235 -12.93 -9.71 -12.20
CA ASN A 235 -11.69 -9.09 -12.65
C ASN A 235 -10.72 -8.83 -11.49
N ASP A 236 -9.42 -8.95 -11.79
CA ASP A 236 -8.33 -8.65 -10.88
C ASP A 236 -7.50 -7.43 -11.37
N THR A 237 -6.45 -7.08 -10.63
CA THR A 237 -5.62 -5.90 -10.94
C THR A 237 -4.82 -6.04 -12.23
N ASN A 238 -4.51 -7.25 -12.70
CA ASN A 238 -3.85 -7.43 -14.00
C ASN A 238 -4.82 -7.13 -15.15
N ASP A 239 -6.08 -7.54 -15.02
CA ASP A 239 -7.13 -7.21 -15.97
C ASP A 239 -7.30 -5.68 -16.07
N MET A 240 -7.37 -5.01 -14.92
CA MET A 240 -7.49 -3.55 -14.84
C MET A 240 -6.29 -2.84 -15.47
N ASN A 241 -5.06 -3.24 -15.12
CA ASN A 241 -3.87 -2.61 -15.66
C ASN A 241 -3.84 -2.72 -17.19
N SER A 242 -4.19 -3.89 -17.74
CA SER A 242 -4.26 -4.10 -19.18
C SER A 242 -5.39 -3.26 -19.83
N ALA A 243 -6.59 -3.33 -19.26
CA ALA A 243 -7.74 -2.61 -19.79
C ALA A 243 -7.52 -1.09 -19.80
N PHE A 244 -6.98 -0.53 -18.73
CA PHE A 244 -6.70 0.90 -18.63
C PHE A 244 -5.55 1.33 -19.55
N ALA A 245 -4.45 0.57 -19.60
CA ALA A 245 -3.31 0.86 -20.46
C ALA A 245 -3.69 0.91 -21.96
N PHE A 246 -4.62 0.06 -22.38
CA PHE A 246 -5.08 0.01 -23.78
C PHE A 246 -6.39 0.77 -24.05
N GLY A 247 -6.83 1.62 -23.11
CA GLY A 247 -7.96 2.53 -23.29
C GLY A 247 -9.33 1.85 -23.37
N GLN A 248 -9.49 0.65 -22.80
CA GLN A 248 -10.78 -0.04 -22.70
C GLN A 248 -11.69 0.59 -21.64
N ALA A 249 -11.11 1.29 -20.67
CA ALA A 249 -11.84 2.08 -19.69
C ALA A 249 -11.22 3.48 -19.56
N ALA A 250 -12.07 4.46 -19.24
CA ALA A 250 -11.64 5.85 -19.13
C ALA A 250 -10.95 6.17 -17.80
N MET A 251 -11.36 5.53 -16.70
CA MET A 251 -10.91 5.85 -15.35
C MET A 251 -10.70 4.59 -14.51
N VAL A 252 -9.82 4.71 -13.50
CA VAL A 252 -9.60 3.68 -12.47
C VAL A 252 -9.42 4.34 -11.10
N PHE A 253 -10.00 3.76 -10.06
CA PHE A 253 -9.66 4.07 -8.67
C PHE A 253 -8.39 3.31 -8.31
N TYR A 254 -7.27 4.01 -8.20
CA TYR A 254 -6.01 3.31 -7.96
C TYR A 254 -5.00 4.20 -7.21
N GLY A 255 -3.78 3.75 -7.11
CA GLY A 255 -2.68 4.51 -6.54
C GLY A 255 -1.56 4.73 -7.55
N VAL A 256 -0.67 5.66 -7.22
CA VAL A 256 0.44 6.09 -8.09
C VAL A 256 1.34 4.94 -8.55
N TRP A 257 1.39 3.83 -7.83
CA TRP A 257 2.17 2.64 -8.22
C TRP A 257 1.71 1.99 -9.55
N GLY A 258 0.50 2.28 -10.02
CA GLY A 258 0.00 1.76 -11.30
C GLY A 258 0.69 2.40 -12.51
N TYR A 259 1.21 3.61 -12.36
CA TYR A 259 1.75 4.40 -13.48
C TYR A 259 2.86 3.67 -14.25
N GLN A 260 3.83 3.11 -13.54
CA GLN A 260 4.94 2.39 -14.18
C GLN A 260 4.43 1.18 -14.98
N THR A 261 3.54 0.40 -14.40
CA THR A 261 2.94 -0.76 -15.06
C THR A 261 2.18 -0.35 -16.34
N TRP A 262 1.41 0.74 -16.28
CA TRP A 262 0.68 1.22 -17.48
C TRP A 262 1.62 1.70 -18.58
N LYS A 263 2.71 2.39 -18.22
CA LYS A 263 3.75 2.82 -19.18
C LYS A 263 4.56 1.65 -19.76
N GLU A 264 4.75 0.58 -19.02
CA GLU A 264 5.38 -0.65 -19.51
C GLU A 264 4.46 -1.40 -20.51
N LEU A 265 3.16 -1.44 -20.25
CA LEU A 265 2.17 -2.06 -21.14
C LEU A 265 1.92 -1.22 -22.39
N ASN A 266 1.82 0.08 -22.23
CA ASN A 266 1.60 1.05 -23.32
C ASN A 266 2.41 2.33 -23.06
N PRO A 267 3.61 2.47 -23.67
CA PRO A 267 4.45 3.66 -23.51
C PRO A 267 3.77 4.98 -23.91
N ASP A 268 2.79 4.92 -24.81
CA ASP A 268 2.11 6.09 -25.38
C ASP A 268 0.90 6.55 -24.55
N ILE A 269 0.47 5.79 -23.53
CA ILE A 269 -0.69 6.18 -22.72
C ILE A 269 -0.44 7.54 -22.04
N ASN A 270 -1.41 8.45 -22.17
CA ASN A 270 -1.44 9.72 -21.49
C ASN A 270 -2.35 9.60 -20.24
N VAL A 271 -1.73 9.65 -19.06
CA VAL A 271 -2.41 9.46 -17.78
C VAL A 271 -2.50 10.78 -17.03
N GLY A 272 -3.71 11.18 -16.65
CA GLY A 272 -3.99 12.26 -15.71
C GLY A 272 -4.46 11.72 -14.36
N TYR A 273 -4.57 12.63 -13.40
CA TYR A 273 -4.97 12.30 -12.03
C TYR A 273 -5.90 13.38 -11.48
N PHE A 274 -6.92 12.98 -10.75
CA PHE A 274 -7.65 13.86 -9.86
C PHE A 274 -8.06 13.14 -8.58
N MET A 275 -8.15 13.89 -7.48
CA MET A 275 -8.70 13.38 -6.23
C MET A 275 -10.19 13.09 -6.40
N VAL A 276 -10.71 12.10 -5.66
CA VAL A 276 -12.16 11.88 -5.65
C VAL A 276 -12.86 13.22 -5.34
N PRO A 277 -13.71 13.72 -6.25
CA PRO A 277 -14.35 15.00 -6.04
C PRO A 277 -15.34 14.93 -4.87
N PRO A 278 -15.51 16.04 -4.11
CA PRO A 278 -16.49 16.12 -3.04
C PRO A 278 -17.92 16.17 -3.60
N ASP A 279 -18.89 15.93 -2.74
CA ASP A 279 -20.29 15.84 -3.14
C ASP A 279 -20.94 17.20 -3.47
N TRP A 280 -20.39 18.32 -2.96
CA TRP A 280 -20.95 19.65 -3.18
C TRP A 280 -19.89 20.67 -3.60
N GLU A 281 -20.34 21.66 -4.38
CA GLU A 281 -19.50 22.75 -4.85
C GLU A 281 -18.97 23.60 -3.67
N GLY A 282 -17.69 23.98 -3.76
CA GLY A 282 -17.00 24.75 -2.72
C GLY A 282 -16.39 23.91 -1.60
N SER A 283 -16.65 22.59 -1.56
CA SER A 283 -15.91 21.66 -0.72
C SER A 283 -14.56 21.32 -1.37
N SER A 284 -13.55 21.08 -0.55
CA SER A 284 -12.22 20.68 -1.04
C SER A 284 -12.11 19.15 -1.04
N PRO A 285 -11.60 18.54 -2.12
CA PRO A 285 -11.28 17.13 -2.12
C PRO A 285 -10.08 16.86 -1.22
N TYR A 286 -9.98 15.62 -0.71
CA TYR A 286 -8.83 15.15 0.04
C TYR A 286 -8.13 14.00 -0.69
N ALA A 287 -6.81 14.01 -0.68
CA ALA A 287 -6.02 12.88 -1.15
C ALA A 287 -6.00 11.78 -0.08
N TYR A 288 -6.30 10.55 -0.48
CA TYR A 288 -6.04 9.38 0.34
C TYR A 288 -4.57 9.02 0.20
N ILE A 289 -3.81 9.31 1.25
CA ILE A 289 -2.37 9.01 1.28
C ILE A 289 -2.03 8.08 2.44
N TYR A 290 -1.03 7.24 2.21
CA TYR A 290 -0.51 6.36 3.25
C TYR A 290 0.92 5.90 2.94
N MET A 291 1.65 5.52 3.99
CA MET A 291 2.90 4.79 3.84
C MET A 291 2.59 3.35 3.39
N ASP A 292 3.17 2.89 2.28
CA ASP A 292 2.85 1.56 1.71
C ASP A 292 3.30 0.42 2.63
N GLY A 293 4.56 0.46 3.04
CA GLY A 293 5.13 -0.54 3.92
C GLY A 293 6.57 -0.22 4.31
N ALA A 294 7.22 -1.18 4.91
CA ALA A 294 8.60 -1.08 5.35
C ALA A 294 9.37 -2.39 5.14
N PHE A 295 10.70 -2.30 5.17
CA PHE A 295 11.59 -3.45 5.16
C PHE A 295 11.98 -3.81 6.60
N ALA A 296 11.70 -5.04 7.04
CA ALA A 296 11.99 -5.50 8.39
C ALA A 296 13.05 -6.60 8.41
N LEU A 297 13.90 -6.59 9.44
CA LEU A 297 14.79 -7.70 9.73
C LEU A 297 14.00 -8.81 10.41
N THR A 298 14.04 -10.03 9.88
CA THR A 298 13.38 -11.16 10.51
C THR A 298 14.20 -11.72 11.69
N SER A 299 13.52 -12.30 12.67
CA SER A 299 14.19 -12.89 13.85
C SER A 299 15.00 -14.13 13.52
N ILE A 300 14.65 -14.82 12.42
CA ILE A 300 15.26 -16.05 11.93
C ILE A 300 16.35 -15.83 10.88
N SER A 301 16.69 -14.57 10.57
CA SER A 301 17.71 -14.24 9.57
C SER A 301 18.98 -15.05 9.78
N LYS A 302 19.46 -15.65 8.70
CA LYS A 302 20.72 -16.41 8.66
C LYS A 302 21.93 -15.51 8.44
N ASN A 303 21.70 -14.33 7.84
CA ASN A 303 22.72 -13.33 7.51
C ASN A 303 22.37 -11.95 8.11
N PRO A 304 22.14 -11.82 9.43
CA PRO A 304 21.61 -10.59 10.02
C PRO A 304 22.54 -9.39 9.86
N THR A 305 23.86 -9.58 9.82
CA THR A 305 24.81 -8.49 9.59
C THR A 305 24.68 -7.90 8.20
N ASP A 306 24.62 -8.74 7.18
CA ASP A 306 24.51 -8.29 5.79
C ASP A 306 23.09 -7.75 5.50
N ALA A 307 22.06 -8.36 6.08
CA ALA A 307 20.69 -7.85 6.03
C ALA A 307 20.57 -6.44 6.65
N LEU A 308 21.29 -6.15 7.76
CA LEU A 308 21.33 -4.83 8.36
C LEU A 308 22.07 -3.81 7.46
N GLU A 309 23.12 -4.21 6.73
CA GLU A 309 23.77 -3.33 5.75
C GLU A 309 22.82 -2.98 4.58
N VAL A 310 22.02 -3.95 4.11
CA VAL A 310 20.95 -3.68 3.13
C VAL A 310 19.94 -2.70 3.71
N LEU A 311 19.45 -2.91 4.93
CA LEU A 311 18.47 -2.04 5.58
C LEU A 311 18.99 -0.63 5.85
N LYS A 312 20.26 -0.48 6.21
CA LYS A 312 20.89 0.83 6.36
C LYS A 312 20.95 1.60 5.03
N TYR A 313 21.28 0.91 3.94
CA TYR A 313 21.27 1.51 2.61
C TYR A 313 19.86 1.95 2.20
N THR A 314 18.83 1.13 2.50
CA THR A 314 17.44 1.50 2.17
C THR A 314 16.92 2.69 2.99
N ALA A 315 17.58 3.09 4.04
CA ALA A 315 17.23 4.27 4.84
C ALA A 315 17.84 5.60 4.31
N THR A 316 18.48 5.59 3.15
CA THR A 316 19.20 6.76 2.60
C THR A 316 18.42 7.47 1.49
N PRO A 317 18.60 8.79 1.30
CA PRO A 317 18.07 9.52 0.15
C PRO A 317 18.52 8.95 -1.21
N GLU A 318 19.72 8.34 -1.26
CA GLU A 318 20.23 7.66 -2.46
C GLU A 318 19.34 6.48 -2.85
N PHE A 319 18.95 5.65 -1.89
CA PHE A 319 17.98 4.59 -2.14
C PHE A 319 16.62 5.16 -2.56
N GLY A 320 16.14 6.21 -1.90
CA GLY A 320 14.90 6.88 -2.29
C GLY A 320 14.90 7.33 -3.74
N THR A 321 16.01 7.95 -4.20
CA THR A 321 16.22 8.36 -5.59
C THR A 321 16.24 7.16 -6.55
N LEU A 322 16.97 6.09 -6.20
CA LEU A 322 16.98 4.85 -6.96
C LEU A 322 15.57 4.25 -7.08
N PHE A 323 14.86 4.17 -5.95
CA PHE A 323 13.54 3.56 -5.86
C PHE A 323 12.50 4.30 -6.73
N THR A 324 12.42 5.63 -6.61
CA THR A 324 11.46 6.43 -7.38
C THR A 324 11.76 6.41 -8.88
N ASN A 325 13.04 6.43 -9.29
CA ASN A 325 13.42 6.36 -10.70
C ASN A 325 13.04 5.02 -11.37
N ILE A 326 12.99 3.93 -10.60
CA ILE A 326 12.64 2.61 -11.14
C ILE A 326 11.14 2.36 -11.05
N THR A 327 10.50 2.74 -9.95
CA THR A 327 9.13 2.32 -9.64
C THR A 327 8.09 3.41 -9.88
N ALA A 328 8.52 4.64 -10.18
CA ALA A 328 7.65 5.82 -10.21
C ALA A 328 6.80 6.01 -8.95
N ASN A 329 7.28 5.55 -7.79
CA ASN A 329 6.62 5.73 -6.50
C ASN A 329 7.25 6.87 -5.72
N ILE A 330 6.50 7.50 -4.83
CA ILE A 330 6.99 8.56 -3.95
C ILE A 330 7.83 7.90 -2.83
N PRO A 331 9.12 8.21 -2.67
CA PRO A 331 9.95 7.61 -1.63
C PRO A 331 9.51 8.10 -0.25
N ALA A 332 9.60 7.22 0.75
CA ALA A 332 9.28 7.57 2.13
C ALA A 332 10.40 8.36 2.83
N VAL A 333 11.62 8.28 2.32
CA VAL A 333 12.79 9.00 2.84
C VAL A 333 12.86 10.42 2.24
N ASP A 334 13.06 11.41 3.10
CA ASP A 334 13.22 12.81 2.69
C ASP A 334 14.56 13.01 1.98
N GLY A 335 14.66 14.03 1.11
CA GLY A 335 15.89 14.37 0.38
C GLY A 335 16.18 13.52 -0.87
N ALA A 336 15.32 12.57 -1.22
CA ALA A 336 15.40 11.86 -2.48
C ALA A 336 15.07 12.77 -3.68
N THR A 337 15.78 12.59 -4.80
CA THR A 337 15.48 13.30 -6.04
C THR A 337 14.39 12.58 -6.82
N MET A 338 13.28 13.27 -7.05
CA MET A 338 12.16 12.75 -7.86
C MET A 338 12.47 12.88 -9.35
N PRO A 339 12.04 11.93 -10.21
CA PRO A 339 12.14 12.09 -11.66
C PRO A 339 11.20 13.21 -12.16
N ASP A 340 11.62 13.87 -13.25
CA ASP A 340 10.82 14.91 -13.91
C ASP A 340 9.69 14.28 -14.74
N VAL A 341 8.69 13.75 -14.04
CA VAL A 341 7.49 13.14 -14.62
C VAL A 341 6.28 13.98 -14.19
N PRO A 342 5.58 14.66 -15.12
CA PRO A 342 4.50 15.58 -14.78
C PRO A 342 3.44 14.98 -13.85
N LEU A 343 2.99 13.75 -14.13
CA LEU A 343 2.01 13.06 -13.28
C LEU A 343 2.52 12.86 -11.85
N LEU A 344 3.79 12.48 -11.66
CA LEU A 344 4.34 12.26 -10.32
C LEU A 344 4.46 13.58 -9.53
N ILE A 345 4.79 14.67 -10.22
CA ILE A 345 4.82 16.01 -9.62
C ILE A 345 3.40 16.39 -9.16
N GLU A 346 2.41 16.27 -10.04
CA GLU A 346 1.01 16.57 -9.75
C GLU A 346 0.47 15.75 -8.56
N VAL A 347 0.65 14.43 -8.59
CA VAL A 347 0.20 13.53 -7.53
C VAL A 347 0.89 13.83 -6.21
N THR A 348 2.19 14.14 -6.22
CA THR A 348 2.95 14.50 -5.02
C THR A 348 2.47 15.81 -4.42
N GLU A 349 2.22 16.82 -5.26
CA GLU A 349 1.69 18.10 -4.81
C GLU A 349 0.25 17.98 -4.27
N ALA A 350 -0.60 17.19 -4.92
CA ALA A 350 -1.96 16.91 -4.44
C ALA A 350 -1.92 16.25 -3.06
N GLY A 351 -1.06 15.25 -2.89
CA GLY A 351 -0.83 14.59 -1.60
C GLY A 351 -0.32 15.55 -0.53
N ALA A 352 0.63 16.43 -0.86
CA ALA A 352 1.19 17.37 0.09
C ALA A 352 0.21 18.46 0.53
N LYS A 353 -0.60 18.97 -0.40
CA LYS A 353 -1.54 20.09 -0.15
C LYS A 353 -2.85 19.64 0.49
N ASN A 354 -3.35 18.46 0.13
CA ASN A 354 -4.71 18.03 0.42
C ASN A 354 -4.77 16.68 1.15
N ALA A 355 -3.69 16.26 1.82
CA ALA A 355 -3.70 15.02 2.59
C ALA A 355 -4.79 15.03 3.65
N SER A 356 -5.60 13.98 3.69
CA SER A 356 -6.47 13.77 4.84
C SER A 356 -5.62 13.47 6.08
N PRO A 357 -5.82 14.18 7.21
CA PRO A 357 -5.09 13.93 8.44
C PRO A 357 -5.42 12.57 9.07
N TYR A 358 -6.44 11.90 8.58
CA TYR A 358 -6.91 10.62 9.08
C TYR A 358 -6.79 9.54 8.00
N VAL A 359 -5.97 8.53 8.28
CA VAL A 359 -5.96 7.28 7.51
C VAL A 359 -7.15 6.45 7.96
N TYR A 360 -7.98 6.03 6.99
CA TYR A 360 -9.29 5.48 7.30
C TYR A 360 -9.20 4.16 8.08
N TRP A 361 -8.84 3.06 7.44
CA TRP A 361 -8.98 1.74 8.06
C TRP A 361 -7.73 0.87 7.99
N VAL A 362 -7.01 0.80 6.89
CA VAL A 362 -5.80 -0.01 6.83
C VAL A 362 -4.68 0.65 7.64
N GLY A 363 -4.21 -0.02 8.69
CA GLY A 363 -3.21 0.54 9.60
C GLY A 363 -3.73 1.68 10.48
N SER A 364 -5.03 1.70 10.75
CA SER A 364 -5.69 2.69 11.59
C SER A 364 -6.19 2.09 12.89
N GLN A 365 -6.68 2.96 13.78
CA GLN A 365 -7.32 2.55 15.03
C GLN A 365 -8.53 1.60 14.85
N PHE A 366 -9.09 1.50 13.65
CA PHE A 366 -10.23 0.62 13.35
C PHE A 366 -9.81 -0.80 12.94
N THR A 367 -8.52 -1.09 12.89
CA THR A 367 -7.95 -2.38 12.44
C THR A 367 -7.01 -3.02 13.44
N VAL A 368 -6.87 -2.46 14.65
CA VAL A 368 -5.93 -2.94 15.68
C VAL A 368 -6.45 -4.16 16.43
N GLN A 369 -7.76 -4.42 16.39
CA GLN A 369 -8.39 -5.59 17.01
C GLN A 369 -9.39 -6.24 16.05
N LYS A 370 -9.84 -7.43 16.38
CA LYS A 370 -10.86 -8.16 15.63
C LYS A 370 -12.20 -8.17 16.38
N PRO A 371 -13.31 -8.14 15.63
CA PRO A 371 -13.40 -8.00 14.17
C PRO A 371 -12.94 -6.62 13.72
N SER A 372 -12.07 -6.56 12.68
CA SER A 372 -11.56 -5.30 12.13
C SER A 372 -12.52 -4.70 11.10
N LEU A 373 -12.53 -3.38 11.00
CA LEU A 373 -13.34 -2.71 9.98
C LEU A 373 -12.92 -3.09 8.56
N TYR A 374 -11.63 -3.30 8.34
CA TYR A 374 -11.09 -3.60 7.02
C TYR A 374 -11.29 -5.07 6.61
N ASP A 375 -10.68 -6.01 7.34
CA ASP A 375 -10.62 -7.41 6.92
C ASP A 375 -11.95 -8.14 7.13
N ASP A 376 -12.65 -7.84 8.24
CA ASP A 376 -13.82 -8.62 8.67
C ASP A 376 -15.14 -7.97 8.25
N VAL A 377 -15.15 -6.67 7.93
CA VAL A 377 -16.39 -5.94 7.57
C VAL A 377 -16.36 -5.45 6.12
N LEU A 378 -15.49 -4.49 5.78
CA LEU A 378 -15.55 -3.82 4.47
C LEU A 378 -15.13 -4.75 3.34
N SER A 379 -14.07 -5.54 3.48
CA SER A 379 -13.61 -6.44 2.41
C SER A 379 -14.72 -7.41 1.96
N PRO A 380 -15.28 -8.26 2.81
CA PRO A 380 -16.37 -9.16 2.42
C PRO A 380 -17.71 -8.42 2.22
N GLY A 381 -17.96 -7.38 2.99
CA GLY A 381 -19.24 -6.67 2.97
C GLY A 381 -19.44 -5.86 1.68
N MET A 382 -18.41 -5.22 1.15
CA MET A 382 -18.53 -4.51 -0.13
C MET A 382 -18.72 -5.49 -1.30
N GLN A 383 -18.05 -6.65 -1.31
CA GLN A 383 -18.33 -7.67 -2.31
C GLN A 383 -19.80 -8.11 -2.24
N ALA A 384 -20.31 -8.42 -1.04
CA ALA A 384 -21.69 -8.80 -0.84
C ALA A 384 -22.70 -7.69 -1.26
N MET A 385 -22.38 -6.44 -0.97
CA MET A 385 -23.20 -5.28 -1.37
C MET A 385 -23.25 -5.12 -2.89
N TYR A 386 -22.10 -5.20 -3.56
CA TYR A 386 -22.05 -5.11 -5.02
C TYR A 386 -22.75 -6.28 -5.73
N MET A 387 -22.76 -7.48 -5.12
CA MET A 387 -23.58 -8.62 -5.58
C MET A 387 -25.08 -8.48 -5.25
N GLY A 388 -25.50 -7.44 -4.53
CA GLY A 388 -26.88 -7.26 -4.11
C GLY A 388 -27.34 -8.21 -2.99
N GLN A 389 -26.40 -8.84 -2.27
CA GLN A 389 -26.71 -9.76 -1.18
C GLN A 389 -27.01 -9.02 0.13
N ILE A 390 -26.47 -7.83 0.30
CA ILE A 390 -26.77 -6.92 1.40
C ILE A 390 -26.95 -5.49 0.87
N THR A 391 -27.70 -4.70 1.61
CA THR A 391 -27.92 -3.28 1.34
C THR A 391 -26.80 -2.40 1.93
N PRO A 392 -26.64 -1.14 1.50
CA PRO A 392 -25.77 -0.16 2.15
C PRO A 392 -25.99 -0.05 3.66
N THR A 393 -27.23 -0.03 4.12
CA THR A 393 -27.61 0.03 5.53
C THR A 393 -27.19 -1.23 6.30
N GLU A 394 -27.32 -2.42 5.70
CA GLU A 394 -26.85 -3.66 6.32
C GLU A 394 -25.34 -3.73 6.41
N LEU A 395 -24.59 -3.15 5.45
CA LEU A 395 -23.14 -3.01 5.56
C LEU A 395 -22.77 -2.06 6.71
N ALA A 396 -23.48 -0.95 6.87
CA ALA A 396 -23.32 -0.03 7.98
C ALA A 396 -23.60 -0.72 9.32
N GLN A 397 -24.66 -1.53 9.41
CA GLN A 397 -24.99 -2.31 10.61
C GLN A 397 -23.88 -3.32 10.96
N LYS A 398 -23.31 -4.01 9.96
CA LYS A 398 -22.17 -4.91 10.19
C LYS A 398 -20.95 -4.18 10.77
N ALA A 399 -20.65 -2.96 10.31
CA ALA A 399 -19.60 -2.13 10.85
C ALA A 399 -19.87 -1.73 12.31
N GLN A 400 -21.09 -1.33 12.60
CA GLN A 400 -21.56 -1.01 13.94
C GLN A 400 -21.41 -2.20 14.91
N ASP A 401 -21.89 -3.37 14.50
CA ASP A 401 -21.85 -4.59 15.32
C ASP A 401 -20.41 -5.04 15.59
N ALA A 402 -19.57 -5.00 14.58
CA ALA A 402 -18.17 -5.40 14.70
C ALA A 402 -17.38 -4.47 15.63
N LEU A 403 -17.38 -3.17 15.36
CA LEU A 403 -16.57 -2.21 16.09
C LEU A 403 -17.10 -1.96 17.53
N SER A 404 -18.40 -2.13 17.74
CA SER A 404 -19.00 -2.02 19.07
C SER A 404 -18.56 -3.12 20.06
N GLN A 405 -17.80 -4.11 19.60
CA GLN A 405 -17.24 -5.16 20.46
C GLN A 405 -15.96 -4.72 21.18
N TRP A 406 -15.21 -3.77 20.62
CA TRP A 406 -13.90 -3.39 21.15
C TRP A 406 -13.52 -1.92 20.99
N PHE A 407 -14.11 -1.19 20.03
CA PHE A 407 -13.74 0.22 19.79
C PHE A 407 -14.33 1.10 20.89
N VAL A 408 -13.47 1.48 21.84
CA VAL A 408 -13.85 2.17 23.09
C VAL A 408 -14.76 3.39 22.86
N PRO A 409 -14.49 4.33 21.93
CA PRO A 409 -15.38 5.47 21.71
C PRO A 409 -16.81 5.06 21.33
N LEU A 410 -16.95 4.02 20.49
CA LEU A 410 -18.25 3.48 20.10
C LEU A 410 -18.94 2.75 21.25
N MET A 411 -18.18 1.95 22.01
CA MET A 411 -18.71 1.25 23.19
C MET A 411 -19.25 2.23 24.24
N LYS A 412 -18.54 3.35 24.46
CA LYS A 412 -19.01 4.43 25.37
C LYS A 412 -20.27 5.07 24.84
N LYS A 413 -20.31 5.46 23.54
CA LYS A 413 -21.50 6.05 22.90
C LYS A 413 -22.73 5.15 23.04
N LEU A 414 -22.55 3.83 22.96
CA LEU A 414 -23.62 2.84 23.07
C LEU A 414 -23.94 2.44 24.54
N GLY A 415 -23.27 3.03 25.53
CA GLY A 415 -23.48 2.72 26.93
C GLY A 415 -23.01 1.31 27.36
N LYS A 416 -22.17 0.64 26.53
CA LYS A 416 -21.64 -0.70 26.82
C LYS A 416 -20.53 -0.67 27.89
N ILE A 417 -19.86 0.46 28.03
CA ILE A 417 -18.81 0.73 29.04
C ILE A 417 -18.94 2.18 29.53
N LYS A 418 -18.40 2.48 30.73
CA LYS A 418 -18.39 3.81 31.34
C LYS A 418 -17.29 4.71 30.78
#